data_e8d63d08305ea489fe2c82eea7ff3664
#
_entry.id   e8d63d08305ea489fe2c82eea7ff3664
#
_cell.length_a   1.000
_cell.length_b   1.000
_cell.length_c   1.000
_cell.angle_alpha   90.00
_cell.angle_beta   90.00
_cell.angle_gamma   90.00
#
_symmetry.space_group_name_H-M   'P 1'
#
loop_
_entity.id
_entity.type
_entity.pdbx_description
1 polymer ?
#
loop_
_entity_poly.entity_id
_entity_poly.type
_entity_poly.pdbx_seq_one_letter_code
_entity_poly.pdbx_strand_id
1 'polypeptide(L)'
;MSETEQDYAGTIYACPVCGGDARISFENGTNIVCPKCGATRIILSFSPNGDMITVSENNNEYYEVEPDVRKALSKLKATESLPEGERELAAIDACVDLANAYNATGREGKAEDLANQTLSELAEMVDKGMDVGDRYCDQVSMCAAFASARSDYDKAQKIYDGALERLKDVRNIDVATLKVKRGLLWTKRDSEGAEKHLRDALDIVGDSDTSSYPDPYIRVIAYDALRAICAKRMDKDEAEKFLMKSIDERKALLKSNPDTPSYRTTELVDVLGYYAETLSKYGDDNLAEKYLDEAIALSKEAGHQDALAYANMNRLKYEQNRKLPLPEDIMERMDGIIGTLDAVPAKDKRLKETLAQAYMFKSMGRKPEDYEGLTEDIGNAYNILLDLAYQGDVNEMYLMSVARSYLILLNMKHPDKAKQVRKEMQEIGISQKALDESSRSSIGNSGKKTRVDLDKKQPEKPLPGRRLKRQVRKKD
;
A
#
# COMPACT_ATOMS: atom_id res chain seq x y z
N MET A 1 -2.32 -26.60 38.25
CA MET A 1 -1.95 -25.60 37.25
C MET A 1 -1.17 -26.31 36.15
N SER A 2 -1.52 -26.10 34.88
CA SER A 2 -0.71 -26.57 33.75
C SER A 2 0.62 -25.79 33.69
N GLU A 3 1.64 -26.30 32.97
CA GLU A 3 2.90 -25.56 32.78
C GLU A 3 2.62 -24.15 32.25
N THR A 4 1.66 -23.99 31.36
CA THR A 4 1.25 -22.70 30.78
C THR A 4 0.62 -21.75 31.82
N GLU A 5 -0.12 -22.26 32.78
CA GLU A 5 -0.71 -21.45 33.86
C GLU A 5 0.35 -20.94 34.86
N GLN A 6 1.44 -21.71 35.07
CA GLN A 6 2.56 -21.28 35.91
C GLN A 6 3.34 -20.13 35.29
N ASP A 7 3.51 -20.12 33.97
CA ASP A 7 4.24 -19.08 33.27
C ASP A 7 3.53 -17.72 33.30
N TYR A 8 2.21 -17.71 33.49
CA TYR A 8 1.41 -16.48 33.52
C TYR A 8 0.97 -16.03 34.91
N ALA A 9 1.16 -16.86 35.94
CA ALA A 9 0.77 -16.52 37.30
C ALA A 9 1.54 -15.27 37.79
N GLY A 10 0.79 -14.25 38.20
CA GLY A 10 1.35 -12.99 38.69
C GLY A 10 1.83 -12.01 37.62
N THR A 11 1.72 -12.34 36.33
CA THR A 11 2.02 -11.43 35.22
C THR A 11 1.07 -10.21 35.27
N ILE A 12 1.64 -9.03 35.08
CA ILE A 12 0.90 -7.77 35.10
C ILE A 12 0.49 -7.42 33.68
N TYR A 13 -0.80 -7.13 33.49
CA TYR A 13 -1.38 -6.70 32.21
C TYR A 13 -2.05 -5.35 32.36
N ALA A 14 -2.00 -4.53 31.34
CA ALA A 14 -2.76 -3.29 31.31
C ALA A 14 -4.28 -3.60 31.23
N CYS A 15 -5.05 -3.07 32.16
CA CYS A 15 -6.52 -3.21 32.14
C CYS A 15 -7.10 -2.45 30.94
N PRO A 16 -7.81 -3.11 30.04
CA PRO A 16 -8.35 -2.44 28.85
C PRO A 16 -9.55 -1.51 29.15
N VAL A 17 -10.02 -1.49 30.41
CA VAL A 17 -11.09 -0.59 30.86
C VAL A 17 -10.52 0.74 31.37
N CYS A 18 -9.40 0.71 32.11
CA CYS A 18 -8.88 1.90 32.78
C CYS A 18 -7.36 2.08 32.63
N GLY A 19 -6.68 1.24 31.86
CA GLY A 19 -5.22 1.24 31.72
C GLY A 19 -4.43 0.83 32.97
N GLY A 20 -5.12 0.52 34.08
CA GLY A 20 -4.49 0.12 35.34
C GLY A 20 -3.89 -1.29 35.27
N ASP A 21 -2.95 -1.59 36.18
CA ASP A 21 -2.35 -2.93 36.25
C ASP A 21 -3.38 -3.96 36.69
N ALA A 22 -3.62 -4.96 35.87
CA ALA A 22 -4.41 -6.11 36.19
C ALA A 22 -3.51 -7.33 36.39
N ARG A 23 -3.82 -8.21 37.34
CA ARG A 23 -3.02 -9.40 37.63
C ARG A 23 -3.82 -10.65 37.35
N ILE A 24 -3.16 -11.66 36.77
CA ILE A 24 -3.75 -12.99 36.63
C ILE A 24 -3.74 -13.67 38.00
N SER A 25 -4.92 -14.16 38.43
CA SER A 25 -5.08 -15.01 39.60
C SER A 25 -5.73 -16.34 39.18
N PHE A 26 -5.09 -17.43 39.60
CA PHE A 26 -5.63 -18.81 39.42
C PHE A 26 -6.24 -19.37 40.68
N GLU A 27 -6.33 -18.58 41.76
CA GLU A 27 -6.78 -19.06 43.08
C GLU A 27 -8.30 -19.32 43.13
N ASN A 28 -9.10 -18.59 42.33
CA ASN A 28 -10.57 -18.68 42.29
C ASN A 28 -11.11 -18.87 40.87
N GLY A 29 -10.43 -19.66 40.06
CA GLY A 29 -10.67 -19.74 38.62
C GLY A 29 -9.72 -18.83 37.86
N THR A 30 -9.67 -18.98 36.54
CA THR A 30 -8.73 -18.27 35.71
C THR A 30 -9.24 -16.85 35.45
N ASN A 31 -8.95 -15.92 36.36
CA ASN A 31 -9.46 -14.55 36.30
C ASN A 31 -8.32 -13.52 36.25
N ILE A 32 -8.56 -12.44 35.49
CA ILE A 32 -7.76 -11.23 35.55
C ILE A 32 -8.57 -10.19 36.32
N VAL A 33 -8.01 -9.67 37.40
CA VAL A 33 -8.66 -8.64 38.22
C VAL A 33 -7.85 -7.35 38.14
N CYS A 34 -8.51 -6.24 37.81
CA CYS A 34 -7.92 -4.92 37.87
C CYS A 34 -8.18 -4.30 39.26
N PRO A 35 -7.15 -4.06 40.09
CA PRO A 35 -7.33 -3.46 41.40
C PRO A 35 -7.76 -1.99 41.34
N LYS A 36 -7.57 -1.31 40.19
CA LYS A 36 -7.92 0.11 40.04
C LYS A 36 -9.41 0.33 39.76
N CYS A 37 -10.02 -0.46 38.86
CA CYS A 37 -11.42 -0.27 38.47
C CYS A 37 -12.36 -1.44 38.81
N GLY A 38 -11.82 -2.49 39.44
CA GLY A 38 -12.60 -3.69 39.78
C GLY A 38 -13.05 -4.53 38.59
N ALA A 39 -12.64 -4.21 37.39
CA ALA A 39 -13.00 -5.00 36.22
C ALA A 39 -12.40 -6.40 36.34
N THR A 40 -13.28 -7.42 36.20
CA THR A 40 -12.89 -8.82 36.22
C THR A 40 -13.05 -9.43 34.83
N ARG A 41 -12.13 -10.30 34.43
CA ARG A 41 -12.17 -11.04 33.18
C ARG A 41 -11.81 -12.49 33.41
N ILE A 42 -12.53 -13.37 32.73
CA ILE A 42 -12.25 -14.78 32.73
C ILE A 42 -11.33 -15.12 31.56
N ILE A 43 -10.25 -15.84 31.83
CA ILE A 43 -9.38 -16.40 30.79
C ILE A 43 -10.05 -17.68 30.29
N LEU A 44 -10.41 -17.72 29.00
CA LEU A 44 -11.04 -18.89 28.39
C LEU A 44 -10.02 -19.86 27.81
N SER A 45 -8.98 -19.34 27.19
CA SER A 45 -7.95 -20.16 26.56
C SER A 45 -6.71 -19.33 26.24
N PHE A 46 -5.63 -20.02 25.85
CA PHE A 46 -4.45 -19.41 25.25
C PHE A 46 -4.39 -19.80 23.78
N SER A 47 -4.02 -18.86 22.91
CA SER A 47 -3.75 -19.16 21.51
C SER A 47 -2.50 -20.06 21.41
N PRO A 48 -2.27 -20.74 20.27
CA PRO A 48 -1.05 -21.47 20.02
C PRO A 48 0.23 -20.61 20.13
N ASN A 49 0.09 -19.29 19.99
CA ASN A 49 1.19 -18.31 20.10
C ASN A 49 1.37 -17.77 21.53
N GLY A 50 0.63 -18.27 22.50
CA GLY A 50 0.70 -17.85 23.90
C GLY A 50 -0.15 -16.62 24.26
N ASP A 51 -0.98 -16.10 23.34
CA ASP A 51 -1.87 -14.98 23.64
C ASP A 51 -3.09 -15.43 24.45
N MET A 52 -3.48 -14.61 25.43
CA MET A 52 -4.64 -14.91 26.26
C MET A 52 -5.95 -14.50 25.58
N ILE A 53 -6.91 -15.43 25.55
CA ILE A 53 -8.28 -15.14 25.15
C ILE A 53 -9.12 -14.95 26.42
N THR A 54 -9.66 -13.75 26.62
CA THR A 54 -10.43 -13.40 27.81
C THR A 54 -11.85 -12.94 27.50
N VAL A 55 -12.78 -13.15 28.43
CA VAL A 55 -14.15 -12.61 28.40
C VAL A 55 -14.34 -11.63 29.56
N SER A 56 -14.95 -10.49 29.28
CA SER A 56 -15.40 -9.58 30.34
C SER A 56 -16.73 -10.07 30.89
N GLU A 57 -16.82 -10.24 32.21
CA GLU A 57 -18.11 -10.63 32.87
C GLU A 57 -19.23 -9.63 32.62
N ASN A 58 -18.90 -8.35 32.36
CA ASN A 58 -19.87 -7.27 32.23
C ASN A 58 -20.40 -7.06 30.79
N ASN A 59 -19.77 -7.58 29.74
CA ASN A 59 -20.13 -7.23 28.34
C ASN A 59 -20.23 -8.37 27.35
N ASN A 60 -20.00 -9.64 27.74
CA ASN A 60 -19.95 -10.81 26.82
C ASN A 60 -19.04 -10.59 25.57
N GLU A 61 -18.09 -9.67 25.61
CA GLU A 61 -17.16 -9.42 24.52
C GLU A 61 -15.86 -10.17 24.75
N TYR A 62 -15.42 -10.91 23.72
CA TYR A 62 -14.10 -11.54 23.70
C TYR A 62 -13.03 -10.46 23.42
N TYR A 63 -12.00 -10.39 24.27
CA TYR A 63 -10.89 -9.49 24.06
C TYR A 63 -9.57 -10.27 23.98
N GLU A 64 -8.98 -10.23 22.83
CA GLU A 64 -7.56 -10.50 22.67
C GLU A 64 -6.81 -9.25 23.11
N VAL A 65 -5.94 -9.33 24.12
CA VAL A 65 -5.12 -8.18 24.54
C VAL A 65 -3.84 -8.20 23.71
N GLU A 66 -3.92 -7.61 22.55
CA GLU A 66 -2.81 -7.57 21.61
C GLU A 66 -1.64 -6.73 22.15
N PRO A 67 -0.39 -7.14 21.86
CA PRO A 67 0.82 -6.51 22.40
C PRO A 67 0.88 -4.99 22.14
N ASP A 68 0.47 -4.54 20.96
CA ASP A 68 0.52 -3.12 20.56
C ASP A 68 -0.50 -2.28 21.33
N VAL A 69 -1.72 -2.78 21.53
CA VAL A 69 -2.74 -2.12 22.36
C VAL A 69 -2.26 -2.01 23.80
N ARG A 70 -1.65 -3.07 24.34
CA ARG A 70 -1.08 -3.09 25.69
C ARG A 70 0.04 -2.04 25.86
N LYS A 71 0.93 -1.97 24.88
CA LYS A 71 2.03 -0.98 24.86
C LYS A 71 1.50 0.45 24.84
N ALA A 72 0.48 0.72 24.00
CA ALA A 72 -0.13 2.04 23.90
C ALA A 72 -0.86 2.43 25.20
N LEU A 73 -1.61 1.50 25.82
CA LEU A 73 -2.26 1.72 27.11
C LEU A 73 -1.24 1.98 28.23
N SER A 74 -0.09 1.29 28.21
CA SER A 74 0.98 1.52 29.17
C SER A 74 1.61 2.90 29.03
N LYS A 75 1.78 3.40 27.78
CA LYS A 75 2.23 4.77 27.50
C LYS A 75 1.22 5.78 28.05
N LEU A 76 -0.08 5.60 27.76
CA LEU A 76 -1.13 6.50 28.24
C LEU A 76 -1.14 6.56 29.77
N LYS A 77 -1.00 5.43 30.45
CA LYS A 77 -0.89 5.42 31.91
C LYS A 77 0.36 6.15 32.42
N ALA A 78 1.49 6.03 31.72
CA ALA A 78 2.74 6.69 32.12
C ALA A 78 2.59 8.22 32.10
N THR A 79 1.70 8.79 31.29
CA THR A 79 1.46 10.24 31.24
C THR A 79 0.88 10.81 32.54
N GLU A 80 0.18 9.98 33.34
CA GLU A 80 -0.37 10.39 34.63
C GLU A 80 0.70 10.89 35.63
N SER A 81 1.95 10.41 35.48
CA SER A 81 3.08 10.78 36.32
C SER A 81 3.86 12.00 35.84
N LEU A 82 3.52 12.56 34.68
CA LEU A 82 4.19 13.73 34.11
C LEU A 82 3.72 15.04 34.78
N PRO A 83 4.56 16.08 34.77
CA PRO A 83 4.16 17.44 35.17
C PRO A 83 2.95 17.94 34.35
N GLU A 84 2.12 18.78 34.95
CA GLU A 84 0.86 19.26 34.37
C GLU A 84 1.04 19.83 32.95
N GLY A 85 2.09 20.60 32.68
CA GLY A 85 2.36 21.20 31.37
C GLY A 85 2.80 20.23 30.28
N GLU A 86 3.31 19.04 30.65
CA GLU A 86 3.74 18.01 29.70
C GLU A 86 2.71 16.89 29.53
N ARG A 87 1.84 16.73 30.53
CA ARG A 87 0.87 15.62 30.61
C ARG A 87 -0.13 15.63 29.47
N GLU A 88 -0.65 16.82 29.15
CA GLU A 88 -1.73 16.98 28.17
C GLU A 88 -1.30 16.54 26.76
N LEU A 89 -0.13 17.00 26.30
CA LEU A 89 0.43 16.62 24.99
C LEU A 89 0.86 15.16 24.96
N ALA A 90 1.49 14.68 26.03
CA ALA A 90 1.90 13.27 26.11
C ALA A 90 0.68 12.32 26.12
N ALA A 91 -0.43 12.73 26.75
CA ALA A 91 -1.67 11.96 26.72
C ALA A 91 -2.27 11.91 25.33
N ILE A 92 -2.25 13.03 24.58
CA ILE A 92 -2.68 13.08 23.18
C ILE A 92 -1.84 12.14 22.31
N ASP A 93 -0.51 12.22 22.39
CA ASP A 93 0.39 11.35 21.64
C ASP A 93 0.13 9.85 21.97
N ALA A 94 -0.12 9.54 23.24
CA ALA A 94 -0.48 8.19 23.67
C ALA A 94 -1.87 7.73 23.17
N CYS A 95 -2.84 8.65 23.07
CA CYS A 95 -4.14 8.38 22.49
C CYS A 95 -4.05 8.12 20.98
N VAL A 96 -3.19 8.83 20.26
CA VAL A 96 -2.90 8.58 18.83
C VAL A 96 -2.30 7.19 18.64
N ASP A 97 -1.29 6.81 19.44
CA ASP A 97 -0.71 5.46 19.42
C ASP A 97 -1.78 4.38 19.70
N LEU A 98 -2.67 4.63 20.65
CA LEU A 98 -3.74 3.69 21.00
C LEU A 98 -4.80 3.58 19.89
N ALA A 99 -5.16 4.68 19.24
CA ALA A 99 -6.06 4.67 18.09
C ALA A 99 -5.46 3.85 16.93
N ASN A 100 -4.16 4.04 16.64
CA ASN A 100 -3.44 3.25 15.65
C ASN A 100 -3.41 1.75 16.00
N ALA A 101 -3.15 1.42 17.26
CA ALA A 101 -3.16 0.04 17.74
C ALA A 101 -4.56 -0.60 17.62
N TYR A 102 -5.63 0.12 17.96
CA TYR A 102 -7.00 -0.35 17.75
C TYR A 102 -7.34 -0.57 16.28
N ASN A 103 -6.88 0.32 15.40
CA ASN A 103 -7.09 0.18 13.97
C ASN A 103 -6.36 -1.06 13.41
N ALA A 104 -5.08 -1.24 13.76
CA ALA A 104 -4.28 -2.38 13.35
C ALA A 104 -4.89 -3.73 13.80
N THR A 105 -5.66 -3.71 14.89
CA THR A 105 -6.29 -4.89 15.50
C THR A 105 -7.75 -5.09 15.10
N GLY A 106 -8.21 -4.37 14.05
CA GLY A 106 -9.57 -4.50 13.52
C GLY A 106 -10.67 -3.88 14.40
N ARG A 107 -10.28 -3.07 15.42
CA ARG A 107 -11.23 -2.38 16.32
C ARG A 107 -11.51 -0.96 15.82
N GLU A 108 -11.84 -0.84 14.53
CA GLU A 108 -12.00 0.42 13.82
C GLU A 108 -12.93 1.43 14.52
N GLY A 109 -14.04 0.96 15.15
CA GLY A 109 -14.96 1.83 15.87
C GLY A 109 -14.29 2.52 17.08
N LYS A 110 -13.53 1.76 17.89
CA LYS A 110 -12.80 2.32 19.03
C LYS A 110 -11.67 3.26 18.59
N ALA A 111 -11.00 2.90 17.49
CA ALA A 111 -9.96 3.76 16.89
C ALA A 111 -10.55 5.10 16.45
N GLU A 112 -11.68 5.09 15.74
CA GLU A 112 -12.34 6.30 15.27
C GLU A 112 -12.87 7.17 16.42
N ASP A 113 -13.52 6.57 17.43
CA ASP A 113 -14.03 7.32 18.57
C ASP A 113 -12.90 8.04 19.32
N LEU A 114 -11.80 7.34 19.59
CA LEU A 114 -10.64 7.91 20.25
C LEU A 114 -9.97 8.98 19.38
N ALA A 115 -9.83 8.74 18.07
CA ALA A 115 -9.27 9.71 17.16
C ALA A 115 -10.11 11.00 17.08
N ASN A 116 -11.45 10.89 17.06
CA ASN A 116 -12.36 12.06 17.06
C ASN A 116 -12.28 12.84 18.38
N GLN A 117 -12.18 12.15 19.53
CA GLN A 117 -11.97 12.81 20.81
C GLN A 117 -10.66 13.59 20.82
N THR A 118 -9.56 12.96 20.44
CA THR A 118 -8.23 13.59 20.36
C THR A 118 -8.21 14.77 19.40
N LEU A 119 -8.93 14.68 18.27
CA LEU A 119 -9.09 15.78 17.33
C LEU A 119 -9.80 16.97 17.96
N SER A 120 -10.83 16.73 18.77
CA SER A 120 -11.56 17.80 19.46
C SER A 120 -10.69 18.51 20.50
N GLU A 121 -9.90 17.77 21.27
CA GLU A 121 -8.96 18.31 22.26
C GLU A 121 -7.87 19.15 21.58
N LEU A 122 -7.26 18.67 20.51
CA LEU A 122 -6.27 19.41 19.72
C LEU A 122 -6.88 20.68 19.08
N ALA A 123 -8.13 20.61 18.60
CA ALA A 123 -8.82 21.76 18.04
C ALA A 123 -8.98 22.88 19.09
N GLU A 124 -9.34 22.55 20.34
CA GLU A 124 -9.40 23.52 21.43
C GLU A 124 -8.04 24.14 21.77
N MET A 125 -6.97 23.34 21.69
CA MET A 125 -5.61 23.84 21.91
C MET A 125 -5.18 24.82 20.81
N VAL A 126 -5.48 24.52 19.54
CA VAL A 126 -5.26 25.45 18.41
C VAL A 126 -6.02 26.75 18.62
N ASP A 127 -7.30 26.70 19.03
CA ASP A 127 -8.13 27.89 19.29
C ASP A 127 -7.60 28.74 20.48
N LYS A 128 -6.90 28.09 21.43
CA LYS A 128 -6.17 28.76 22.53
C LYS A 128 -4.81 29.32 22.11
N GLY A 129 -4.40 29.13 20.85
CA GLY A 129 -3.11 29.60 20.31
C GLY A 129 -1.90 28.77 20.75
N MET A 130 -2.11 27.52 21.17
CA MET A 130 -1.01 26.59 21.49
C MET A 130 -0.32 26.12 20.21
N ASP A 131 0.99 25.90 20.28
CA ASP A 131 1.79 25.38 19.16
C ASP A 131 1.63 23.86 19.04
N VAL A 132 0.51 23.44 18.47
CA VAL A 132 0.14 22.03 18.24
C VAL A 132 -0.33 21.79 16.80
N GLY A 133 0.06 22.66 15.88
CA GLY A 133 -0.43 22.68 14.50
C GLY A 133 -0.11 21.38 13.74
N ASP A 134 1.09 20.84 13.92
CA ASP A 134 1.54 19.57 13.35
C ASP A 134 0.67 18.39 13.81
N ARG A 135 0.51 18.23 15.13
CA ARG A 135 -0.34 17.18 15.73
C ARG A 135 -1.79 17.30 15.29
N TYR A 136 -2.31 18.52 15.25
CA TYR A 136 -3.67 18.78 14.80
C TYR A 136 -3.85 18.33 13.33
N CYS A 137 -2.94 18.70 12.44
CA CYS A 137 -2.99 18.33 11.03
C CYS A 137 -2.88 16.81 10.80
N ASP A 138 -2.04 16.13 11.57
CA ASP A 138 -1.93 14.67 11.52
C ASP A 138 -3.21 14.00 12.00
N GLN A 139 -3.80 14.52 13.08
CA GLN A 139 -5.04 13.97 13.61
C GLN A 139 -6.23 14.20 12.67
N VAL A 140 -6.32 15.38 12.04
CA VAL A 140 -7.30 15.66 10.96
C VAL A 140 -7.17 14.61 9.85
N SER A 141 -5.93 14.32 9.43
CA SER A 141 -5.65 13.34 8.37
C SER A 141 -6.08 11.93 8.77
N MET A 142 -5.86 11.54 10.01
CA MET A 142 -6.27 10.24 10.55
C MET A 142 -7.80 10.11 10.58
N CYS A 143 -8.52 11.09 11.12
CA CYS A 143 -9.98 11.07 11.19
C CYS A 143 -10.62 11.05 9.79
N ALA A 144 -10.07 11.82 8.85
CA ALA A 144 -10.51 11.81 7.46
C ALA A 144 -10.24 10.46 6.77
N ALA A 145 -9.13 9.80 7.10
CA ALA A 145 -8.82 8.47 6.58
C ALA A 145 -9.83 7.42 7.08
N PHE A 146 -10.22 7.43 8.36
CA PHE A 146 -11.26 6.55 8.89
C PHE A 146 -12.60 6.75 8.18
N ALA A 147 -13.02 7.99 7.96
CA ALA A 147 -14.24 8.29 7.22
C ALA A 147 -14.15 7.78 5.77
N SER A 148 -13.00 7.96 5.10
CA SER A 148 -12.76 7.51 3.73
C SER A 148 -12.77 5.99 3.60
N ALA A 149 -12.19 5.27 4.56
CA ALA A 149 -12.19 3.81 4.59
C ALA A 149 -13.61 3.22 4.63
N ARG A 150 -14.54 3.93 5.28
CA ARG A 150 -15.98 3.59 5.28
C ARG A 150 -16.74 4.13 4.07
N SER A 151 -16.04 4.71 3.10
CA SER A 151 -16.64 5.38 1.94
C SER A 151 -17.50 6.61 2.28
N ASP A 152 -17.38 7.17 3.49
CA ASP A 152 -18.02 8.41 3.91
C ASP A 152 -17.12 9.61 3.55
N TYR A 153 -17.02 9.86 2.28
CA TYR A 153 -16.17 10.92 1.75
C TYR A 153 -16.69 12.32 2.10
N ASP A 154 -18.00 12.46 2.31
CA ASP A 154 -18.60 13.75 2.68
C ASP A 154 -18.19 14.13 4.13
N LYS A 155 -18.11 13.14 5.03
CA LYS A 155 -17.56 13.32 6.37
C LYS A 155 -16.08 13.68 6.32
N ALA A 156 -15.29 12.92 5.53
CA ALA A 156 -13.88 13.20 5.35
C ALA A 156 -13.62 14.63 4.82
N GLN A 157 -14.42 15.06 3.86
CA GLN A 157 -14.35 16.44 3.35
C GLN A 157 -14.63 17.48 4.45
N LYS A 158 -15.72 17.30 5.20
CA LYS A 158 -16.09 18.23 6.28
C LYS A 158 -14.99 18.36 7.34
N ILE A 159 -14.29 17.24 7.63
CA ILE A 159 -13.16 17.23 8.56
C ILE A 159 -12.02 18.11 8.02
N TYR A 160 -11.62 17.95 6.74
CA TYR A 160 -10.59 18.78 6.12
C TYR A 160 -11.03 20.24 6.00
N ASP A 161 -12.24 20.51 5.52
CA ASP A 161 -12.73 21.86 5.30
C ASP A 161 -12.83 22.63 6.63
N GLY A 162 -13.28 21.96 7.70
CA GLY A 162 -13.33 22.56 9.05
C GLY A 162 -11.93 22.87 9.61
N ALA A 163 -10.97 21.99 9.37
CA ALA A 163 -9.59 22.24 9.77
C ALA A 163 -8.94 23.38 8.98
N LEU A 164 -9.14 23.41 7.67
CA LEU A 164 -8.60 24.47 6.81
C LEU A 164 -9.24 25.83 7.08
N GLU A 165 -10.51 25.88 7.48
CA GLU A 165 -11.15 27.13 7.93
C GLU A 165 -10.56 27.61 9.26
N ARG A 166 -10.31 26.69 10.22
CA ARG A 166 -9.67 27.04 11.51
C ARG A 166 -8.25 27.57 11.32
N LEU A 167 -7.52 27.03 10.33
CA LEU A 167 -6.14 27.39 10.02
C LEU A 167 -6.03 28.38 8.84
N LYS A 168 -7.10 29.08 8.47
CA LYS A 168 -7.14 29.92 7.24
C LYS A 168 -6.07 31.00 7.17
N ASP A 169 -5.71 31.56 8.33
CA ASP A 169 -4.71 32.64 8.45
C ASP A 169 -3.27 32.06 8.62
N VAL A 170 -3.13 30.75 8.71
CA VAL A 170 -1.84 30.06 8.84
C VAL A 170 -1.36 29.63 7.46
N ARG A 171 -0.15 30.07 7.09
CA ARG A 171 0.51 29.69 5.82
C ARG A 171 1.83 28.97 6.13
N ASN A 172 1.72 27.75 6.58
CA ASN A 172 2.87 26.92 6.90
C ASN A 172 2.76 25.55 6.21
N ILE A 173 3.77 24.71 6.44
CA ILE A 173 3.87 23.38 5.83
C ILE A 173 2.72 22.45 6.24
N ASP A 174 2.20 22.57 7.46
CA ASP A 174 1.15 21.69 7.95
C ASP A 174 -0.16 21.95 7.19
N VAL A 175 -0.49 23.24 6.96
CA VAL A 175 -1.63 23.65 6.14
C VAL A 175 -1.45 23.21 4.69
N ALA A 176 -0.24 23.31 4.13
CA ALA A 176 0.05 22.82 2.78
C ALA A 176 -0.14 21.29 2.72
N THR A 177 0.30 20.56 3.74
CA THR A 177 0.11 19.10 3.84
C THR A 177 -1.37 18.73 3.90
N LEU A 178 -2.19 19.45 4.70
CA LEU A 178 -3.64 19.23 4.72
C LEU A 178 -4.28 19.48 3.36
N LYS A 179 -3.88 20.55 2.67
CA LYS A 179 -4.39 20.88 1.32
C LYS A 179 -4.03 19.79 0.32
N VAL A 180 -2.80 19.23 0.36
CA VAL A 180 -2.41 18.10 -0.48
C VAL A 180 -3.25 16.87 -0.17
N LYS A 181 -3.38 16.48 1.10
CA LYS A 181 -4.18 15.31 1.50
C LYS A 181 -5.65 15.47 1.11
N ARG A 182 -6.22 16.64 1.30
CA ARG A 182 -7.58 16.96 0.86
C ARG A 182 -7.72 16.90 -0.67
N GLY A 183 -6.76 17.43 -1.40
CA GLY A 183 -6.71 17.33 -2.86
C GLY A 183 -6.64 15.88 -3.34
N LEU A 184 -5.80 15.04 -2.75
CA LEU A 184 -5.69 13.61 -3.07
C LEU A 184 -7.03 12.88 -2.90
N LEU A 185 -7.73 13.14 -1.81
CA LEU A 185 -9.05 12.53 -1.54
C LEU A 185 -10.05 12.79 -2.66
N TRP A 186 -9.96 13.96 -3.31
CA TRP A 186 -10.95 14.43 -4.29
C TRP A 186 -10.56 14.25 -5.76
N THR A 187 -9.34 13.83 -6.07
CA THR A 187 -8.88 13.66 -7.46
C THR A 187 -9.83 12.84 -8.35
N LYS A 188 -10.55 11.89 -7.76
CA LYS A 188 -11.50 11.02 -8.47
C LYS A 188 -12.91 11.58 -8.57
N ARG A 189 -13.33 12.47 -7.68
CA ARG A 189 -14.72 12.94 -7.54
C ARG A 189 -14.91 14.38 -8.01
N ASP A 190 -14.05 15.27 -7.55
CA ASP A 190 -14.04 16.70 -7.88
C ASP A 190 -12.61 17.11 -8.24
N SER A 191 -12.28 16.96 -9.51
CA SER A 191 -10.94 17.26 -9.99
C SER A 191 -10.62 18.76 -9.99
N GLU A 192 -11.62 19.65 -10.06
CA GLU A 192 -11.41 21.10 -10.04
C GLU A 192 -11.10 21.59 -8.62
N GLY A 193 -11.89 21.18 -7.64
CA GLY A 193 -11.61 21.48 -6.23
C GLY A 193 -10.31 20.87 -5.76
N ALA A 194 -10.00 19.64 -6.17
CA ALA A 194 -8.73 18.99 -5.90
C ALA A 194 -7.55 19.78 -6.46
N GLU A 195 -7.61 20.20 -7.73
CA GLU A 195 -6.56 20.97 -8.37
C GLU A 195 -6.30 22.29 -7.64
N LYS A 196 -7.36 23.01 -7.25
CA LYS A 196 -7.23 24.25 -6.48
C LYS A 196 -6.43 24.03 -5.20
N HIS A 197 -6.79 23.02 -4.38
CA HIS A 197 -6.09 22.75 -3.12
C HIS A 197 -4.63 22.35 -3.34
N LEU A 198 -4.35 21.56 -4.39
CA LEU A 198 -2.99 21.15 -4.72
C LEU A 198 -2.13 22.33 -5.18
N ARG A 199 -2.67 23.24 -6.00
CA ARG A 199 -1.97 24.45 -6.43
C ARG A 199 -1.74 25.41 -5.27
N ASP A 200 -2.76 25.64 -4.42
CA ASP A 200 -2.61 26.45 -3.20
C ASP A 200 -1.54 25.89 -2.25
N ALA A 201 -1.45 24.56 -2.14
CA ALA A 201 -0.40 23.91 -1.34
C ALA A 201 1.00 24.22 -1.92
N LEU A 202 1.17 24.09 -3.24
CA LEU A 202 2.41 24.40 -3.91
C LEU A 202 2.79 25.87 -3.76
N ASP A 203 1.82 26.79 -3.79
CA ASP A 203 2.05 28.23 -3.57
C ASP A 203 2.49 28.53 -2.13
N ILE A 204 2.03 27.74 -1.13
CA ILE A 204 2.48 27.88 0.26
C ILE A 204 3.91 27.38 0.42
N VAL A 205 4.21 26.20 -0.14
CA VAL A 205 5.54 25.57 -0.06
C VAL A 205 6.57 26.39 -0.86
N GLY A 206 6.16 26.94 -2.02
CA GLY A 206 7.02 27.73 -2.89
C GLY A 206 8.27 26.94 -3.34
N ASP A 207 9.39 27.67 -3.48
CA ASP A 207 10.70 27.11 -3.83
C ASP A 207 11.56 26.78 -2.58
N SER A 208 10.92 26.71 -1.39
CA SER A 208 11.63 26.41 -0.15
C SER A 208 12.30 25.04 -0.21
N ASP A 209 13.44 24.89 0.48
CA ASP A 209 14.04 23.59 0.70
C ASP A 209 13.12 22.74 1.58
N THR A 210 12.58 21.66 1.02
CA THR A 210 11.67 20.75 1.74
C THR A 210 12.40 19.61 2.44
N SER A 211 13.72 19.52 2.34
CA SER A 211 14.49 18.42 2.91
C SER A 211 14.37 18.32 4.45
N SER A 212 14.12 19.45 5.10
CA SER A 212 13.88 19.55 6.55
C SER A 212 12.42 19.41 6.98
N TYR A 213 11.49 19.26 6.03
CA TYR A 213 10.07 19.14 6.36
C TYR A 213 9.72 17.74 6.87
N PRO A 214 8.67 17.59 7.68
CA PRO A 214 8.19 16.27 8.11
C PRO A 214 7.87 15.33 6.94
N ASP A 215 7.35 15.89 5.84
CA ASP A 215 7.21 15.20 4.56
C ASP A 215 7.94 15.97 3.46
N PRO A 216 9.21 15.65 3.19
CA PRO A 216 9.97 16.32 2.13
C PRO A 216 9.39 16.07 0.73
N TYR A 217 8.52 15.06 0.57
CA TYR A 217 7.91 14.70 -0.71
C TYR A 217 6.60 15.43 -1.01
N ILE A 218 6.22 16.42 -0.22
CA ILE A 218 4.94 17.14 -0.37
C ILE A 218 4.75 17.72 -1.79
N ARG A 219 5.79 18.31 -2.38
CA ARG A 219 5.73 18.81 -3.78
C ARG A 219 5.58 17.69 -4.78
N VAL A 220 6.32 16.61 -4.59
CA VAL A 220 6.24 15.40 -5.44
C VAL A 220 4.81 14.87 -5.46
N ILE A 221 4.21 14.70 -4.30
CA ILE A 221 2.84 14.20 -4.16
C ILE A 221 1.85 15.14 -4.85
N ALA A 222 2.00 16.45 -4.67
CA ALA A 222 1.14 17.43 -5.32
C ALA A 222 1.28 17.42 -6.85
N TYR A 223 2.50 17.35 -7.38
CA TYR A 223 2.75 17.26 -8.83
C TYR A 223 2.20 15.97 -9.44
N ASP A 224 2.35 14.82 -8.76
CA ASP A 224 1.80 13.55 -9.24
C ASP A 224 0.27 13.58 -9.28
N ALA A 225 -0.37 14.17 -8.28
CA ALA A 225 -1.81 14.33 -8.25
C ALA A 225 -2.31 15.28 -9.36
N LEU A 226 -1.63 16.42 -9.56
CA LEU A 226 -1.94 17.35 -10.64
C LEU A 226 -1.76 16.70 -12.01
N ARG A 227 -0.67 15.95 -12.21
CA ARG A 227 -0.45 15.15 -13.42
C ARG A 227 -1.62 14.21 -13.70
N ALA A 228 -2.10 13.49 -12.67
CA ALA A 228 -3.22 12.56 -12.81
C ALA A 228 -4.53 13.28 -13.17
N ILE A 229 -4.77 14.48 -12.64
CA ILE A 229 -5.92 15.31 -12.97
C ILE A 229 -5.85 15.77 -14.44
N CYS A 230 -4.70 16.31 -14.87
CA CYS A 230 -4.48 16.77 -16.25
C CYS A 230 -4.60 15.61 -17.24
N ALA A 231 -4.02 14.45 -16.94
CA ALA A 231 -4.14 13.25 -17.78
C ALA A 231 -5.60 12.79 -17.94
N LYS A 232 -6.40 12.87 -16.87
CA LYS A 232 -7.84 12.56 -16.92
C LYS A 232 -8.62 13.53 -17.82
N ARG A 233 -8.20 14.79 -17.87
CA ARG A 233 -8.78 15.82 -18.75
C ARG A 233 -8.23 15.76 -20.17
N MET A 234 -7.32 14.83 -20.47
CA MET A 234 -6.62 14.70 -21.75
C MET A 234 -5.70 15.90 -22.09
N ASP A 235 -5.33 16.69 -21.07
CA ASP A 235 -4.35 17.76 -21.19
C ASP A 235 -2.94 17.17 -21.05
N LYS A 236 -2.39 16.74 -22.17
CA LYS A 236 -1.12 16.03 -22.21
C LYS A 236 0.06 16.94 -21.89
N ASP A 237 0.04 18.17 -22.37
CA ASP A 237 1.16 19.10 -22.21
C ASP A 237 1.33 19.51 -20.75
N GLU A 238 0.23 19.79 -20.06
CA GLU A 238 0.27 20.13 -18.65
C GLU A 238 0.56 18.89 -17.77
N ALA A 239 0.06 17.72 -18.14
CA ALA A 239 0.38 16.47 -17.46
C ALA A 239 1.89 16.15 -17.56
N GLU A 240 2.49 16.33 -18.73
CA GLU A 240 3.93 16.14 -18.92
C GLU A 240 4.76 17.14 -18.11
N LYS A 241 4.35 18.41 -18.09
CA LYS A 241 4.98 19.45 -17.29
C LYS A 241 5.02 19.12 -15.80
N PHE A 242 3.91 18.59 -15.23
CA PHE A 242 3.89 18.17 -13.85
C PHE A 242 4.71 16.90 -13.62
N LEU A 243 4.74 15.98 -14.58
CA LEU A 243 5.61 14.81 -14.52
C LEU A 243 7.07 15.20 -14.42
N MET A 244 7.52 16.13 -15.28
CA MET A 244 8.91 16.63 -15.25
C MET A 244 9.24 17.29 -13.91
N LYS A 245 8.36 18.14 -13.39
CA LYS A 245 8.55 18.77 -12.07
C LYS A 245 8.65 17.72 -10.95
N SER A 246 7.83 16.66 -11.00
CA SER A 246 7.88 15.57 -10.03
C SER A 246 9.20 14.79 -10.12
N ILE A 247 9.72 14.55 -11.32
CA ILE A 247 11.00 13.89 -11.55
C ILE A 247 12.16 14.76 -11.01
N ASP A 248 12.17 16.06 -11.35
CA ASP A 248 13.22 16.98 -10.92
C ASP A 248 13.26 17.11 -9.39
N GLU A 249 12.10 17.20 -8.75
CA GLU A 249 11.99 17.25 -7.28
C GLU A 249 12.51 15.97 -6.63
N ARG A 250 12.14 14.77 -7.14
CA ARG A 250 12.65 13.50 -6.63
C ARG A 250 14.18 13.41 -6.77
N LYS A 251 14.74 13.86 -7.89
CA LYS A 251 16.19 13.91 -8.10
C LYS A 251 16.87 14.83 -7.09
N ALA A 252 16.29 16.01 -6.86
CA ALA A 252 16.81 16.97 -5.87
C ALA A 252 16.81 16.39 -4.47
N LEU A 253 15.70 15.74 -4.05
CA LEU A 253 15.58 15.10 -2.74
C LEU A 253 16.54 13.93 -2.56
N LEU A 254 16.73 13.11 -3.59
CA LEU A 254 17.69 12.00 -3.55
C LEU A 254 19.13 12.52 -3.40
N LYS A 255 19.45 13.62 -4.07
CA LYS A 255 20.79 14.24 -3.99
C LYS A 255 21.04 14.93 -2.66
N SER A 256 20.04 15.57 -2.07
CA SER A 256 20.17 16.29 -0.78
C SER A 256 20.20 15.37 0.42
N ASN A 257 19.68 14.15 0.30
CA ASN A 257 19.64 13.18 1.39
C ASN A 257 20.21 11.82 0.95
N PRO A 258 21.53 11.59 1.11
CA PRO A 258 22.19 10.33 0.75
C PRO A 258 21.65 9.11 1.49
N ASP A 259 21.09 9.29 2.69
CA ASP A 259 20.51 8.23 3.51
C ASP A 259 19.05 7.93 3.13
N THR A 260 18.60 8.43 1.97
CA THR A 260 17.24 8.18 1.46
C THR A 260 16.99 6.67 1.34
N PRO A 261 15.87 6.15 1.88
CA PRO A 261 15.53 4.73 1.76
C PRO A 261 15.43 4.28 0.29
N SER A 262 15.88 3.05 0.01
CA SER A 262 15.95 2.49 -1.35
C SER A 262 14.62 2.54 -2.12
N TYR A 263 13.49 2.40 -1.41
CA TYR A 263 12.17 2.48 -2.04
C TYR A 263 11.90 3.84 -2.74
N ARG A 264 12.49 4.94 -2.25
CA ARG A 264 12.37 6.25 -2.90
C ARG A 264 13.12 6.33 -4.22
N THR A 265 14.30 5.69 -4.30
CA THR A 265 15.00 5.51 -5.56
C THR A 265 14.21 4.63 -6.52
N THR A 266 13.60 3.57 -6.01
CA THR A 266 12.73 2.68 -6.81
C THR A 266 11.51 3.43 -7.35
N GLU A 267 10.89 4.32 -6.57
CA GLU A 267 9.80 5.20 -7.04
C GLU A 267 10.24 6.12 -8.18
N LEU A 268 11.44 6.72 -8.08
CA LEU A 268 11.99 7.57 -9.15
C LEU A 268 12.25 6.74 -10.42
N VAL A 269 12.85 5.57 -10.28
CA VAL A 269 13.08 4.63 -11.38
C VAL A 269 11.79 4.23 -12.08
N ASP A 270 10.72 4.00 -11.31
CA ASP A 270 9.40 3.67 -11.85
C ASP A 270 8.83 4.81 -12.70
N VAL A 271 8.91 6.02 -12.19
CA VAL A 271 8.44 7.22 -12.91
C VAL A 271 9.24 7.46 -14.20
N LEU A 272 10.56 7.30 -14.15
CA LEU A 272 11.42 7.41 -15.33
C LEU A 272 11.11 6.33 -16.36
N GLY A 273 10.89 5.08 -15.92
CA GLY A 273 10.48 3.97 -16.79
C GLY A 273 9.12 4.22 -17.45
N TYR A 274 8.14 4.69 -16.69
CA TYR A 274 6.82 5.07 -17.21
C TYR A 274 6.92 6.18 -18.25
N TYR A 275 7.74 7.20 -17.98
CA TYR A 275 7.94 8.30 -18.92
C TYR A 275 8.62 7.82 -20.20
N ALA A 276 9.66 6.99 -20.10
CA ALA A 276 10.31 6.38 -21.25
C ALA A 276 9.32 5.55 -22.11
N GLU A 277 8.46 4.74 -21.49
CA GLU A 277 7.42 4.01 -22.22
C GLU A 277 6.44 4.97 -22.94
N THR A 278 6.09 6.08 -22.31
CA THR A 278 5.21 7.09 -22.89
C THR A 278 5.87 7.77 -24.10
N LEU A 279 7.13 8.19 -23.97
CA LEU A 279 7.91 8.79 -25.07
C LEU A 279 8.03 7.84 -26.27
N SER A 280 8.30 6.56 -26.02
CA SER A 280 8.36 5.55 -27.08
C SER A 280 7.04 5.39 -27.83
N LYS A 281 5.90 5.45 -27.14
CA LYS A 281 4.56 5.43 -27.78
C LYS A 281 4.34 6.64 -28.69
N TYR A 282 5.01 7.76 -28.44
CA TYR A 282 4.99 8.95 -29.30
C TYR A 282 6.10 8.99 -30.33
N GLY A 283 6.99 7.99 -30.34
CA GLY A 283 8.06 7.84 -31.34
C GLY A 283 9.37 8.57 -30.96
N ASP A 284 9.49 9.06 -29.72
CA ASP A 284 10.73 9.67 -29.21
C ASP A 284 11.59 8.66 -28.46
N ASP A 285 12.06 7.65 -29.20
CA ASP A 285 12.85 6.56 -28.65
C ASP A 285 14.21 7.01 -28.08
N ASN A 286 14.84 8.00 -28.69
CA ASN A 286 16.13 8.50 -28.21
C ASN A 286 16.01 9.11 -26.79
N LEU A 287 14.95 9.87 -26.57
CA LEU A 287 14.69 10.45 -25.26
C LEU A 287 14.26 9.39 -24.25
N ALA A 288 13.47 8.41 -24.68
CA ALA A 288 13.09 7.27 -23.86
C ALA A 288 14.31 6.49 -23.34
N GLU A 289 15.26 6.18 -24.23
CA GLU A 289 16.51 5.49 -23.88
C GLU A 289 17.34 6.29 -22.88
N LYS A 290 17.42 7.62 -23.07
CA LYS A 290 18.13 8.51 -22.15
C LYS A 290 17.58 8.42 -20.72
N TYR A 291 16.24 8.42 -20.54
CA TYR A 291 15.64 8.31 -19.21
C TYR A 291 15.82 6.93 -18.58
N LEU A 292 15.84 5.86 -19.37
CA LEU A 292 16.15 4.52 -18.88
C LEU A 292 17.61 4.40 -18.42
N ASP A 293 18.55 4.98 -19.18
CA ASP A 293 19.96 5.03 -18.80
C ASP A 293 20.18 5.89 -17.55
N GLU A 294 19.44 7.00 -17.43
CA GLU A 294 19.46 7.85 -16.23
C GLU A 294 18.95 7.08 -15.00
N ALA A 295 17.87 6.29 -15.12
CA ALA A 295 17.34 5.46 -14.03
C ALA A 295 18.39 4.45 -13.53
N ILE A 296 19.13 3.83 -14.46
CA ILE A 296 20.23 2.90 -14.14
C ILE A 296 21.37 3.64 -13.42
N ALA A 297 21.75 4.81 -13.94
CA ALA A 297 22.84 5.61 -13.37
C ALA A 297 22.51 6.08 -11.94
N LEU A 298 21.33 6.63 -11.73
CA LEU A 298 20.86 7.08 -10.40
C LEU A 298 20.82 5.93 -9.38
N SER A 299 20.36 4.75 -9.78
CA SER A 299 20.33 3.59 -8.90
C SER A 299 21.73 3.12 -8.50
N LYS A 300 22.70 3.19 -9.41
CA LYS A 300 24.11 2.88 -9.15
C LYS A 300 24.74 3.91 -8.22
N GLU A 301 24.50 5.18 -8.47
CA GLU A 301 25.04 6.30 -7.68
C GLU A 301 24.52 6.25 -6.25
N ALA A 302 23.23 5.94 -6.05
CA ALA A 302 22.61 5.76 -4.75
C ALA A 302 23.04 4.47 -4.04
N GLY A 303 23.68 3.52 -4.72
CA GLY A 303 24.06 2.22 -4.15
C GLY A 303 22.90 1.27 -3.88
N HIS A 304 21.70 1.56 -4.36
CA HIS A 304 20.47 0.80 -4.11
C HIS A 304 20.31 -0.31 -5.14
N GLN A 305 20.72 -1.52 -4.76
CA GLN A 305 20.75 -2.69 -5.66
C GLN A 305 19.36 -3.13 -6.15
N ASP A 306 18.35 -3.04 -5.29
CA ASP A 306 16.94 -3.33 -5.62
C ASP A 306 16.40 -2.35 -6.67
N ALA A 307 16.67 -1.04 -6.52
CA ALA A 307 16.34 -0.04 -7.52
C ALA A 307 17.07 -0.28 -8.84
N LEU A 308 18.35 -0.69 -8.78
CA LEU A 308 19.13 -1.02 -9.97
C LEU A 308 18.57 -2.25 -10.70
N ALA A 309 18.20 -3.29 -9.98
CA ALA A 309 17.54 -4.46 -10.55
C ALA A 309 16.23 -4.06 -11.26
N TYR A 310 15.45 -3.20 -10.61
CA TYR A 310 14.21 -2.68 -11.18
C TYR A 310 14.42 -1.82 -12.43
N ALA A 311 15.43 -0.93 -12.42
CA ALA A 311 15.80 -0.11 -13.58
C ALA A 311 16.20 -0.98 -14.79
N ASN A 312 17.02 -2.00 -14.57
CA ASN A 312 17.42 -2.94 -15.61
C ASN A 312 16.21 -3.72 -16.17
N MET A 313 15.25 -4.10 -15.32
CA MET A 313 14.02 -4.72 -15.78
C MET A 313 13.16 -3.79 -16.64
N ASN A 314 13.05 -2.51 -16.28
CA ASN A 314 12.34 -1.52 -17.09
C ASN A 314 13.01 -1.33 -18.47
N ARG A 315 14.33 -1.34 -18.54
CA ARG A 315 15.09 -1.30 -19.81
C ARG A 315 14.76 -2.51 -20.68
N LEU A 316 14.78 -3.72 -20.13
CA LEU A 316 14.45 -4.95 -20.87
C LEU A 316 13.00 -4.98 -21.36
N LYS A 317 12.05 -4.53 -20.54
CA LYS A 317 10.64 -4.39 -20.95
C LYS A 317 10.48 -3.44 -22.12
N TYR A 318 11.17 -2.31 -22.08
CA TYR A 318 11.19 -1.34 -23.16
C TYR A 318 11.72 -1.95 -24.46
N GLU A 319 12.86 -2.66 -24.41
CA GLU A 319 13.47 -3.35 -25.55
C GLU A 319 12.54 -4.41 -26.13
N GLN A 320 11.88 -5.21 -25.26
CA GLN A 320 10.89 -6.20 -25.68
C GLN A 320 9.65 -5.58 -26.34
N ASN A 321 9.14 -4.48 -25.81
CA ASN A 321 7.99 -3.76 -26.40
C ASN A 321 8.30 -3.25 -27.81
N ARG A 322 9.56 -2.91 -28.08
CA ARG A 322 10.08 -2.54 -29.41
C ARG A 322 10.38 -3.74 -30.30
N LYS A 323 10.14 -4.99 -29.82
CA LYS A 323 10.45 -6.22 -30.52
C LYS A 323 11.94 -6.36 -30.89
N LEU A 324 12.80 -5.78 -30.08
CA LEU A 324 14.24 -6.01 -30.20
C LEU A 324 14.58 -7.43 -29.78
N PRO A 325 15.61 -8.05 -30.37
CA PRO A 325 16.05 -9.37 -29.95
C PRO A 325 16.49 -9.34 -28.49
N LEU A 326 16.23 -10.43 -27.77
CA LEU A 326 16.75 -10.57 -26.41
C LEU A 326 18.29 -10.51 -26.44
N PRO A 327 18.93 -9.83 -25.47
CA PRO A 327 20.37 -9.81 -25.34
C PRO A 327 20.95 -11.24 -25.25
N GLU A 328 22.13 -11.47 -25.83
CA GLU A 328 22.80 -12.79 -25.76
C GLU A 328 23.12 -13.21 -24.32
N ASP A 329 23.38 -12.22 -23.45
CA ASP A 329 23.67 -12.41 -22.01
C ASP A 329 22.42 -12.35 -21.11
N ILE A 330 21.20 -12.52 -21.68
CA ILE A 330 19.95 -12.39 -20.94
C ILE A 330 19.89 -13.31 -19.70
N MET A 331 20.41 -14.51 -19.80
CA MET A 331 20.42 -15.46 -18.68
C MET A 331 21.24 -14.94 -17.51
N GLU A 332 22.47 -14.46 -17.76
CA GLU A 332 23.35 -13.89 -16.75
C GLU A 332 22.75 -12.64 -16.12
N ARG A 333 22.16 -11.75 -16.94
CA ARG A 333 21.45 -10.55 -16.43
C ARG A 333 20.30 -10.93 -15.54
N MET A 334 19.50 -11.93 -15.91
CA MET A 334 18.37 -12.36 -15.09
C MET A 334 18.83 -13.00 -13.78
N ASP A 335 19.88 -13.84 -13.82
CA ASP A 335 20.45 -14.42 -12.61
C ASP A 335 20.95 -13.33 -11.64
N GLY A 336 21.60 -12.28 -12.15
CA GLY A 336 22.03 -11.12 -11.35
C GLY A 336 20.85 -10.36 -10.73
N ILE A 337 19.79 -10.11 -11.51
CA ILE A 337 18.58 -9.42 -11.02
C ILE A 337 17.85 -10.27 -9.98
N ILE A 338 17.64 -11.56 -10.27
CA ILE A 338 16.97 -12.50 -9.36
C ILE A 338 17.75 -12.60 -8.05
N GLY A 339 19.06 -12.78 -8.11
CA GLY A 339 19.92 -12.88 -6.92
C GLY A 339 19.87 -11.61 -6.07
N THR A 340 19.84 -10.42 -6.71
CA THR A 340 19.71 -9.14 -6.03
C THR A 340 18.34 -9.01 -5.35
N LEU A 341 17.25 -9.31 -6.07
CA LEU A 341 15.90 -9.22 -5.54
C LEU A 341 15.63 -10.26 -4.45
N ASP A 342 16.20 -11.46 -4.58
CA ASP A 342 16.06 -12.51 -3.55
C ASP A 342 16.74 -12.15 -2.24
N ALA A 343 17.82 -11.38 -2.29
CA ALA A 343 18.54 -10.91 -1.11
C ALA A 343 17.75 -9.85 -0.30
N VAL A 344 16.72 -9.21 -0.87
CA VAL A 344 15.89 -8.22 -0.16
C VAL A 344 14.99 -8.93 0.86
N PRO A 345 15.12 -8.66 2.19
CA PRO A 345 14.42 -9.41 3.24
C PRO A 345 12.90 -9.28 3.20
N ALA A 346 12.39 -8.09 2.90
CA ALA A 346 10.95 -7.81 2.81
C ALA A 346 10.63 -7.22 1.44
N LYS A 347 10.04 -8.04 0.57
CA LYS A 347 9.67 -7.60 -0.77
C LYS A 347 8.24 -7.08 -0.75
N ASP A 348 8.07 -5.81 -1.14
CA ASP A 348 6.76 -5.27 -1.44
C ASP A 348 6.18 -5.90 -2.73
N LYS A 349 4.94 -5.58 -3.04
CA LYS A 349 4.25 -6.06 -4.25
C LYS A 349 5.06 -5.81 -5.52
N ARG A 350 5.63 -4.61 -5.65
CA ARG A 350 6.37 -4.18 -6.84
C ARG A 350 7.61 -5.06 -7.05
N LEU A 351 8.39 -5.27 -6.01
CA LEU A 351 9.58 -6.12 -6.06
C LEU A 351 9.23 -7.59 -6.35
N LYS A 352 8.14 -8.11 -5.76
CA LYS A 352 7.63 -9.46 -6.07
C LYS A 352 7.20 -9.59 -7.53
N GLU A 353 6.44 -8.63 -8.06
CA GLU A 353 6.06 -8.63 -9.48
C GLU A 353 7.27 -8.54 -10.41
N THR A 354 8.28 -7.73 -10.03
CA THR A 354 9.53 -7.60 -10.78
C THR A 354 10.32 -8.90 -10.78
N LEU A 355 10.38 -9.60 -9.64
CA LEU A 355 11.02 -10.92 -9.52
C LEU A 355 10.32 -11.96 -10.39
N ALA A 356 8.97 -11.99 -10.37
CA ALA A 356 8.21 -12.88 -11.26
C ALA A 356 8.48 -12.59 -12.75
N GLN A 357 8.60 -11.32 -13.11
CA GLN A 357 8.96 -10.91 -14.48
C GLN A 357 10.39 -11.32 -14.84
N ALA A 358 11.35 -11.22 -13.92
CA ALA A 358 12.73 -11.65 -14.15
C ALA A 358 12.78 -13.15 -14.45
N TYR A 359 12.06 -13.99 -13.72
CA TYR A 359 11.93 -15.40 -14.03
C TYR A 359 11.29 -15.67 -15.40
N MET A 360 10.26 -14.88 -15.78
CA MET A 360 9.66 -15.00 -17.12
C MET A 360 10.65 -14.62 -18.24
N PHE A 361 11.43 -13.55 -18.08
CA PHE A 361 12.48 -13.18 -19.04
C PHE A 361 13.59 -14.25 -19.11
N LYS A 362 13.97 -14.81 -17.96
CA LYS A 362 14.93 -15.92 -17.91
C LYS A 362 14.42 -17.11 -18.71
N SER A 363 13.15 -17.47 -18.55
CA SER A 363 12.54 -18.56 -19.32
C SER A 363 12.57 -18.32 -20.84
N MET A 364 12.41 -17.05 -21.28
CA MET A 364 12.50 -16.69 -22.71
C MET A 364 13.92 -16.83 -23.28
N GLY A 365 14.96 -16.70 -22.45
CA GLY A 365 16.35 -16.91 -22.84
C GLY A 365 16.79 -18.37 -22.90
N ARG A 366 15.98 -19.30 -22.37
CA ARG A 366 16.29 -20.73 -22.40
C ARG A 366 16.07 -21.36 -23.77
N LYS A 367 16.85 -22.37 -24.07
CA LYS A 367 16.62 -23.19 -25.27
C LYS A 367 15.35 -24.03 -25.10
N PRO A 368 14.58 -24.28 -26.18
CA PRO A 368 13.36 -25.08 -26.10
C PRO A 368 13.57 -26.50 -25.56
N GLU A 369 14.78 -27.05 -25.70
CA GLU A 369 15.17 -28.37 -25.20
C GLU A 369 15.35 -28.40 -23.67
N ASP A 370 15.63 -27.25 -23.05
CA ASP A 370 15.78 -27.14 -21.58
C ASP A 370 14.41 -27.07 -20.91
N TYR A 371 13.66 -28.16 -21.06
CA TYR A 371 12.30 -28.26 -20.50
C TYR A 371 12.27 -28.11 -18.98
N GLU A 372 13.25 -28.65 -18.26
CA GLU A 372 13.27 -28.59 -16.79
C GLU A 372 13.51 -27.16 -16.32
N GLY A 373 14.49 -26.48 -16.88
CA GLY A 373 14.74 -25.06 -16.56
C GLY A 373 13.58 -24.15 -16.94
N LEU A 374 12.93 -24.36 -18.10
CA LEU A 374 11.72 -23.63 -18.47
C LEU A 374 10.59 -23.84 -17.45
N THR A 375 10.38 -25.08 -17.00
CA THR A 375 9.34 -25.42 -16.04
C THR A 375 9.64 -24.83 -14.67
N GLU A 376 10.90 -24.81 -14.25
CA GLU A 376 11.34 -24.22 -13.00
C GLU A 376 11.14 -22.68 -13.00
N ASP A 377 11.64 -21.98 -14.01
CA ASP A 377 11.54 -20.51 -14.07
C ASP A 377 10.09 -20.04 -14.12
N ILE A 378 9.25 -20.65 -14.97
CA ILE A 378 7.83 -20.29 -15.05
C ILE A 378 7.09 -20.69 -13.77
N GLY A 379 7.47 -21.79 -13.14
CA GLY A 379 6.94 -22.22 -11.84
C GLY A 379 7.27 -21.25 -10.72
N ASN A 380 8.50 -20.72 -10.67
CA ASN A 380 8.90 -19.71 -9.71
C ASN A 380 8.10 -18.41 -9.90
N ALA A 381 7.94 -17.94 -11.15
CA ALA A 381 7.11 -16.79 -11.46
C ALA A 381 5.64 -17.01 -11.03
N TYR A 382 5.08 -18.19 -11.30
CA TYR A 382 3.73 -18.56 -10.90
C TYR A 382 3.54 -18.53 -9.38
N ASN A 383 4.45 -19.14 -8.62
CA ASN A 383 4.36 -19.20 -7.16
C ASN A 383 4.40 -17.82 -6.52
N ILE A 384 5.24 -16.90 -7.02
CA ILE A 384 5.31 -15.51 -6.53
C ILE A 384 3.99 -14.78 -6.79
N LEU A 385 3.42 -14.93 -7.98
CA LEU A 385 2.16 -14.28 -8.34
C LEU A 385 0.97 -14.90 -7.61
N LEU A 386 1.00 -16.21 -7.34
CA LEU A 386 -0.03 -16.88 -6.54
C LEU A 386 -0.01 -16.38 -5.08
N ASP A 387 1.17 -16.19 -4.48
CA ASP A 387 1.31 -15.60 -3.15
C ASP A 387 0.70 -14.20 -3.09
N LEU A 388 0.94 -13.36 -4.10
CA LEU A 388 0.30 -12.05 -4.22
C LEU A 388 -1.23 -12.16 -4.37
N ALA A 389 -1.72 -13.18 -5.08
CA ALA A 389 -3.15 -13.42 -5.25
C ALA A 389 -3.85 -13.77 -3.94
N TYR A 390 -3.24 -14.60 -3.10
CA TYR A 390 -3.76 -14.90 -1.76
C TYR A 390 -3.81 -13.67 -0.85
N GLN A 391 -2.95 -12.69 -1.08
CA GLN A 391 -2.97 -11.39 -0.40
C GLN A 391 -4.00 -10.41 -0.98
N GLY A 392 -4.69 -10.79 -2.08
CA GLY A 392 -5.64 -9.92 -2.78
C GLY A 392 -4.99 -8.81 -3.62
N ASP A 393 -3.70 -8.95 -3.93
CA ASP A 393 -2.86 -7.86 -4.46
C ASP A 393 -2.15 -8.20 -5.79
N VAL A 394 -2.77 -9.03 -6.63
CA VAL A 394 -2.20 -9.48 -7.90
C VAL A 394 -2.86 -8.84 -9.13
N ASN A 395 -2.09 -8.68 -10.20
CA ASN A 395 -2.65 -8.47 -11.53
C ASN A 395 -3.15 -9.82 -12.09
N GLU A 396 -4.48 -10.05 -12.03
CA GLU A 396 -5.11 -11.32 -12.45
C GLU A 396 -4.78 -11.71 -13.89
N MET A 397 -4.72 -10.74 -14.81
CA MET A 397 -4.41 -11.01 -16.22
C MET A 397 -2.98 -11.55 -16.39
N TYR A 398 -2.04 -10.98 -15.63
CA TYR A 398 -0.65 -11.42 -15.65
C TYR A 398 -0.51 -12.81 -15.02
N LEU A 399 -1.09 -13.03 -13.85
CA LEU A 399 -1.12 -14.35 -13.20
C LEU A 399 -1.73 -15.42 -14.13
N MET A 400 -2.87 -15.13 -14.78
CA MET A 400 -3.49 -16.06 -15.74
C MET A 400 -2.57 -16.38 -16.91
N SER A 401 -1.83 -15.40 -17.44
CA SER A 401 -0.88 -15.61 -18.53
C SER A 401 0.23 -16.56 -18.12
N VAL A 402 0.83 -16.32 -16.96
CA VAL A 402 1.91 -17.17 -16.42
C VAL A 402 1.38 -18.57 -16.08
N ALA A 403 0.23 -18.68 -15.43
CA ALA A 403 -0.40 -19.97 -15.09
C ALA A 403 -0.67 -20.83 -16.34
N ARG A 404 -1.11 -20.23 -17.44
CA ARG A 404 -1.31 -20.95 -18.70
C ARG A 404 -0.01 -21.48 -19.28
N SER A 405 1.03 -20.65 -19.33
CA SER A 405 2.36 -21.09 -19.79
C SER A 405 2.87 -22.25 -18.95
N TYR A 406 2.69 -22.17 -17.64
CA TYR A 406 3.07 -23.22 -16.70
C TYR A 406 2.26 -24.51 -16.93
N LEU A 407 0.93 -24.40 -17.08
CA LEU A 407 0.05 -25.55 -17.36
C LEU A 407 0.38 -26.24 -18.69
N ILE A 408 0.76 -25.49 -19.72
CA ILE A 408 1.19 -26.10 -21.01
C ILE A 408 2.39 -27.01 -20.78
N LEU A 409 3.41 -26.54 -20.07
CA LEU A 409 4.59 -27.33 -19.76
C LEU A 409 4.24 -28.51 -18.85
N LEU A 410 3.54 -28.31 -17.76
CA LEU A 410 3.21 -29.36 -16.80
C LEU A 410 2.38 -30.51 -17.43
N ASN A 411 1.44 -30.18 -18.32
CA ASN A 411 0.63 -31.20 -19.00
C ASN A 411 1.47 -32.16 -19.87
N MET A 412 2.66 -31.75 -20.28
CA MET A 412 3.56 -32.62 -21.09
C MET A 412 4.24 -33.70 -20.25
N LYS A 413 4.65 -33.39 -19.01
CA LYS A 413 5.44 -34.30 -18.18
C LYS A 413 4.98 -34.51 -16.73
N HIS A 414 4.19 -33.58 -16.20
CA HIS A 414 3.79 -33.52 -14.79
C HIS A 414 2.27 -33.28 -14.60
N PRO A 415 1.40 -34.17 -15.11
CA PRO A 415 -0.06 -33.95 -15.13
C PRO A 415 -0.67 -33.79 -13.74
N ASP A 416 -0.08 -34.37 -12.70
CA ASP A 416 -0.60 -34.18 -11.33
C ASP A 416 -0.30 -32.81 -10.76
N LYS A 417 0.89 -32.24 -11.05
CA LYS A 417 1.17 -30.83 -10.74
C LYS A 417 0.24 -29.88 -11.51
N ALA A 418 -0.07 -30.21 -12.76
CA ALA A 418 -1.03 -29.43 -13.53
C ALA A 418 -2.43 -29.40 -12.90
N LYS A 419 -2.90 -30.53 -12.32
CA LYS A 419 -4.16 -30.59 -11.57
C LYS A 419 -4.11 -29.71 -10.32
N GLN A 420 -2.97 -29.70 -9.62
CA GLN A 420 -2.77 -28.87 -8.44
C GLN A 420 -2.85 -27.37 -8.80
N VAL A 421 -2.14 -26.91 -9.82
CA VAL A 421 -2.19 -25.52 -10.32
C VAL A 421 -3.63 -25.11 -10.67
N ARG A 422 -4.40 -25.98 -11.34
CA ARG A 422 -5.81 -25.70 -11.65
C ARG A 422 -6.67 -25.52 -10.40
N LYS A 423 -6.43 -26.34 -9.37
CA LYS A 423 -7.11 -26.24 -8.08
C LYS A 423 -6.79 -24.92 -7.36
N GLU A 424 -5.52 -24.55 -7.29
CA GLU A 424 -5.05 -23.29 -6.71
C GLU A 424 -5.68 -22.06 -7.41
N MET A 425 -5.74 -22.07 -8.75
CA MET A 425 -6.41 -21.02 -9.52
C MET A 425 -7.91 -20.93 -9.21
N GLN A 426 -8.58 -22.06 -8.97
CA GLN A 426 -9.99 -22.06 -8.55
C GLN A 426 -10.19 -21.52 -7.13
N GLU A 427 -9.27 -21.80 -6.22
CA GLU A 427 -9.30 -21.30 -4.83
C GLU A 427 -9.23 -19.77 -4.77
N ILE A 428 -8.50 -19.13 -5.69
CA ILE A 428 -8.46 -17.67 -5.82
C ILE A 428 -9.55 -17.09 -6.73
N GLY A 429 -10.56 -17.90 -7.13
CA GLY A 429 -11.74 -17.46 -7.88
C GLY A 429 -11.60 -17.47 -9.40
N ILE A 430 -10.49 -17.96 -9.97
CA ILE A 430 -10.29 -18.06 -11.43
C ILE A 430 -10.88 -19.37 -11.94
N SER A 431 -11.89 -19.27 -12.80
CA SER A 431 -12.59 -20.45 -13.32
C SER A 431 -11.72 -21.24 -14.33
N GLN A 432 -11.91 -22.57 -14.36
CA GLN A 432 -11.31 -23.46 -15.36
C GLN A 432 -11.56 -22.99 -16.79
N LYS A 433 -12.77 -22.53 -17.07
CA LYS A 433 -13.16 -21.99 -18.36
C LYS A 433 -12.31 -20.76 -18.75
N ALA A 434 -12.04 -19.86 -17.82
CA ALA A 434 -11.17 -18.70 -18.05
C ALA A 434 -9.72 -19.12 -18.39
N LEU A 435 -9.21 -20.19 -17.77
CA LEU A 435 -7.89 -20.73 -18.08
C LEU A 435 -7.84 -21.37 -19.47
N ASP A 436 -8.91 -22.03 -19.94
CA ASP A 436 -8.96 -22.78 -21.19
C ASP A 436 -9.37 -21.92 -22.42
N GLU A 437 -10.22 -20.90 -22.25
CA GLU A 437 -10.77 -20.11 -23.39
C GLU A 437 -9.76 -19.24 -24.11
N SER A 438 -8.75 -18.71 -23.44
CA SER A 438 -7.77 -17.85 -24.11
C SER A 438 -6.66 -18.60 -24.82
N SER A 439 -6.49 -19.91 -24.57
CA SER A 439 -5.62 -20.75 -25.40
C SER A 439 -6.16 -20.94 -26.82
N ARG A 440 -7.44 -20.70 -27.05
CA ARG A 440 -8.08 -20.76 -28.39
C ARG A 440 -7.94 -19.48 -29.19
N SER A 441 -7.78 -18.30 -28.53
CA SER A 441 -7.68 -17.01 -29.22
C SER A 441 -6.28 -16.69 -29.75
N SER A 442 -5.23 -17.29 -29.19
CA SER A 442 -3.85 -17.05 -29.62
C SER A 442 -3.39 -17.94 -30.80
N ILE A 443 -4.06 -19.05 -31.07
CA ILE A 443 -3.72 -19.96 -32.18
C ILE A 443 -4.52 -19.65 -33.48
N GLY A 444 -5.55 -18.81 -33.40
CA GLY A 444 -6.53 -18.61 -34.49
C GLY A 444 -6.35 -17.39 -35.39
N ASN A 445 -5.39 -16.48 -35.19
CA ASN A 445 -5.38 -15.19 -35.92
C ASN A 445 -4.07 -14.80 -36.64
N SER A 446 -3.34 -15.77 -37.20
CA SER A 446 -2.25 -15.47 -38.16
C SER A 446 -2.69 -15.56 -39.63
N GLY A 447 -3.92 -15.22 -39.95
CA GLY A 447 -4.34 -15.27 -41.33
C GLY A 447 -5.76 -14.78 -41.64
N LYS A 448 -6.04 -13.52 -41.36
CA LYS A 448 -7.01 -12.73 -42.13
C LYS A 448 -6.94 -11.26 -41.70
N LYS A 449 -6.33 -10.42 -42.54
CA LYS A 449 -6.53 -8.97 -42.51
C LYS A 449 -7.98 -8.71 -42.94
N THR A 450 -8.84 -8.40 -41.97
CA THR A 450 -10.15 -7.78 -42.25
C THR A 450 -10.00 -6.28 -42.05
N ARG A 451 -10.05 -5.52 -43.12
CA ARG A 451 -10.29 -4.08 -43.13
C ARG A 451 -11.59 -3.84 -42.35
N VAL A 452 -11.53 -3.10 -41.28
CA VAL A 452 -12.72 -2.57 -40.59
C VAL A 452 -12.99 -1.20 -41.17
N ASP A 453 -14.12 -1.10 -41.88
CA ASP A 453 -14.73 0.16 -42.35
C ASP A 453 -15.17 0.97 -41.10
N LEU A 454 -14.55 2.13 -40.94
CA LEU A 454 -14.85 3.13 -39.90
C LEU A 454 -15.97 4.09 -40.37
N ASP A 455 -17.13 3.57 -40.72
CA ASP A 455 -18.31 4.42 -40.99
C ASP A 455 -19.61 3.68 -40.70
N LYS A 456 -19.96 3.57 -39.40
CA LYS A 456 -21.38 3.42 -38.99
C LYS A 456 -21.54 3.87 -37.54
N LYS A 457 -22.14 5.04 -37.36
CA LYS A 457 -22.76 5.50 -36.13
C LYS A 457 -23.71 4.44 -35.59
N GLN A 458 -23.49 3.98 -34.36
CA GLN A 458 -24.50 3.22 -33.62
C GLN A 458 -24.97 4.02 -32.39
N PRO A 459 -26.27 3.94 -32.04
CA PRO A 459 -26.85 4.66 -30.93
C PRO A 459 -26.54 3.96 -29.59
N GLU A 460 -26.31 4.76 -28.59
CA GLU A 460 -26.06 4.38 -27.19
C GLU A 460 -27.21 3.55 -26.61
N LYS A 461 -26.88 2.36 -26.06
CA LYS A 461 -27.75 1.66 -25.11
C LYS A 461 -27.05 1.65 -23.74
N PRO A 462 -27.74 2.02 -22.65
CA PRO A 462 -27.17 2.02 -21.34
C PRO A 462 -26.97 0.59 -20.80
N LEU A 463 -25.79 0.34 -20.21
CA LEU A 463 -25.45 -0.91 -19.55
C LEU A 463 -26.20 -1.03 -18.21
N PRO A 464 -26.77 -2.18 -17.86
CA PRO A 464 -27.43 -2.39 -16.58
C PRO A 464 -26.41 -2.58 -15.46
N GLY A 465 -26.59 -1.80 -14.37
CA GLY A 465 -25.76 -1.86 -13.19
C GLY A 465 -25.81 -3.22 -12.50
N ARG A 466 -24.67 -3.84 -12.28
CA ARG A 466 -24.51 -5.01 -11.39
C ARG A 466 -24.52 -4.55 -9.94
N ARG A 467 -25.64 -4.75 -9.26
CA ARG A 467 -25.72 -4.74 -7.80
C ARG A 467 -25.13 -6.04 -7.25
N LEU A 468 -24.02 -5.95 -6.55
CA LEU A 468 -23.52 -7.02 -5.68
C LEU A 468 -24.50 -7.17 -4.49
N LYS A 469 -25.26 -8.24 -4.47
CA LYS A 469 -26.05 -8.65 -3.30
C LYS A 469 -25.14 -9.31 -2.27
N ARG A 470 -24.84 -8.62 -1.17
CA ARG A 470 -24.37 -9.23 0.06
C ARG A 470 -25.48 -10.11 0.63
N GLN A 471 -25.29 -11.42 0.64
CA GLN A 471 -26.13 -12.34 1.39
C GLN A 471 -25.72 -12.29 2.87
N VAL A 472 -26.54 -11.63 3.67
CA VAL A 472 -26.49 -11.76 5.13
C VAL A 472 -27.19 -13.09 5.48
N ARG A 473 -26.43 -14.06 5.94
CA ARG A 473 -27.01 -15.26 6.57
C ARG A 473 -27.58 -14.86 7.93
N LYS A 474 -28.90 -14.85 8.04
CA LYS A 474 -29.58 -14.98 9.32
C LYS A 474 -29.45 -16.43 9.78
N LYS A 475 -28.95 -16.64 10.97
CA LYS A 475 -29.13 -17.88 11.72
C LYS A 475 -30.34 -17.69 12.62
N ASP A 476 -31.28 -18.60 12.45
CA ASP A 476 -32.30 -18.91 13.46
C ASP A 476 -31.67 -19.71 14.58
#